data_76d7ca83bc5a264a85e2c813191c99c8
#
_entry.id   76d7ca83bc5a264a85e2c813191c99c8
#
_cell.length_a   1.000
_cell.length_b   1.000
_cell.length_c   1.000
_cell.angle_alpha   90.00
_cell.angle_beta   90.00
_cell.angle_gamma   90.00
#
_symmetry.space_group_name_H-M   'P 1'
#
loop_
_entity.id
_entity.type
_entity.pdbx_description
1 polymer ?
#
loop_
_entity_poly.entity_id
_entity_poly.type
_entity_poly.pdbx_seq_one_letter_code
_entity_poly.pdbx_strand_id
1 'polypeptide(L)'
;MKECLVSVWEQRKLGEVFRERIERAAGDEELLSVTIANGVIRQADSEKRNIASEDKKNYKMVYQGDVPYNSMRMWQGAVGNSEYCGIVSPAYTVLIPTQEANGKFFMELFKKENSLKIFQRLSQGLTSDTWNLKYPVLSTIEFHIPKINEQNKIATYFSTLDHLITLHQQKCDDLKNLKKYMLQNMFV
;
A
#
# COMPACT_ATOMS: atom_id res chain seq x y z
N MET A 1 -40.91 -0.15 1.26
CA MET A 1 -39.97 0.81 1.89
C MET A 1 -38.60 0.16 1.91
N LYS A 2 -37.65 0.62 1.08
CA LYS A 2 -36.25 0.17 1.17
C LYS A 2 -35.67 0.89 2.39
N GLU A 3 -35.45 0.15 3.47
CA GLU A 3 -34.63 0.64 4.57
C GLU A 3 -33.25 0.96 4.00
N CYS A 4 -32.94 2.24 3.94
CA CYS A 4 -31.60 2.71 3.71
C CYS A 4 -30.84 2.42 4.99
N LEU A 5 -30.28 1.20 5.11
CA LEU A 5 -29.34 0.84 6.16
C LEU A 5 -28.13 1.75 5.98
N VAL A 6 -28.15 2.91 6.64
CA VAL A 6 -26.95 3.71 6.84
C VAL A 6 -26.01 2.80 7.65
N SER A 7 -25.05 2.23 6.99
CA SER A 7 -24.02 1.44 7.64
C SER A 7 -23.28 2.36 8.61
N VAL A 8 -23.44 2.10 9.91
CA VAL A 8 -22.78 2.89 10.94
C VAL A 8 -21.32 2.43 10.97
N TRP A 9 -20.41 3.33 10.63
CA TRP A 9 -18.97 3.08 10.77
C TRP A 9 -18.60 3.12 12.26
N GLU A 10 -17.92 2.10 12.72
CA GLU A 10 -17.52 1.91 14.10
C GLU A 10 -16.10 2.41 14.32
N GLN A 11 -15.87 3.11 15.43
CA GLN A 11 -14.53 3.53 15.83
C GLN A 11 -13.76 2.32 16.36
N ARG A 12 -12.64 2.01 15.68
CA ARG A 12 -11.79 0.85 16.01
C ARG A 12 -10.32 1.25 16.00
N LYS A 13 -9.54 0.70 16.91
CA LYS A 13 -8.08 0.82 16.91
C LYS A 13 -7.48 -0.06 15.83
N LEU A 14 -6.42 0.42 15.16
CA LEU A 14 -5.73 -0.37 14.16
C LEU A 14 -5.14 -1.67 14.74
N GLY A 15 -4.74 -1.69 16.00
CA GLY A 15 -4.27 -2.91 16.67
C GLY A 15 -5.34 -3.98 16.92
N GLU A 16 -6.63 -3.66 16.75
CA GLU A 16 -7.72 -4.64 16.83
C GLU A 16 -7.91 -5.37 15.50
N VAL A 17 -7.61 -4.70 14.39
CA VAL A 17 -7.85 -5.19 13.02
C VAL A 17 -6.57 -5.59 12.30
N PHE A 18 -5.40 -5.28 12.86
CA PHE A 18 -4.09 -5.69 12.34
C PHE A 18 -3.19 -6.25 13.42
N ARG A 19 -2.28 -7.14 13.00
CA ARG A 19 -1.13 -7.61 13.79
C ARG A 19 0.16 -7.30 13.05
N GLU A 20 1.27 -7.06 13.76
CA GLU A 20 2.57 -6.91 13.12
C GLU A 20 3.14 -8.29 12.76
N ARG A 21 3.61 -8.46 11.53
CA ARG A 21 4.43 -9.59 11.13
C ARG A 21 5.87 -9.37 11.57
N ILE A 22 6.35 -10.23 12.46
CA ILE A 22 7.71 -10.19 12.99
C ILE A 22 8.62 -11.26 12.36
N GLU A 23 8.05 -12.11 11.50
CA GLU A 23 8.75 -13.19 10.83
C GLU A 23 9.88 -12.64 9.96
N ARG A 24 11.05 -13.29 10.07
CA ARG A 24 12.28 -12.91 9.38
C ARG A 24 12.51 -13.75 8.14
N ALA A 25 13.22 -13.18 7.17
CA ALA A 25 13.65 -13.85 5.96
C ALA A 25 14.59 -15.04 6.25
N ALA A 26 14.48 -16.09 5.44
CA ALA A 26 15.44 -17.19 5.41
C ALA A 26 16.66 -16.86 4.51
N GLY A 27 16.50 -15.99 3.50
CA GLY A 27 17.61 -15.42 2.71
C GLY A 27 17.44 -15.36 1.20
N ASP A 28 16.67 -16.27 0.60
CA ASP A 28 16.55 -16.39 -0.87
C ASP A 28 15.26 -15.83 -1.44
N GLU A 29 14.45 -15.16 -0.59
CA GLU A 29 13.16 -14.65 -1.01
C GLU A 29 13.28 -13.39 -1.89
N GLU A 30 12.26 -13.16 -2.72
CA GLU A 30 12.18 -12.03 -3.62
C GLU A 30 12.10 -10.71 -2.83
N LEU A 31 12.94 -9.75 -3.22
CA LEU A 31 12.96 -8.44 -2.58
C LEU A 31 11.81 -7.57 -3.10
N LEU A 32 11.02 -7.07 -2.17
CA LEU A 32 9.92 -6.16 -2.41
C LEU A 32 10.25 -4.74 -1.95
N SER A 33 9.62 -3.77 -2.59
CA SER A 33 9.67 -2.36 -2.22
C SER A 33 8.27 -1.80 -2.09
N VAL A 34 8.10 -0.82 -1.19
CA VAL A 34 6.81 -0.12 -1.04
C VAL A 34 7.00 1.33 -1.45
N THR A 35 6.28 1.73 -2.47
CA THR A 35 6.34 3.08 -3.06
C THR A 35 5.06 3.85 -2.78
N ILE A 36 5.12 5.18 -2.87
CA ILE A 36 3.95 6.05 -2.72
C ILE A 36 3.00 5.85 -3.91
N ALA A 37 3.55 5.76 -5.13
CA ALA A 37 2.77 5.72 -6.36
C ALA A 37 2.14 4.33 -6.61
N ASN A 38 2.94 3.27 -6.49
CA ASN A 38 2.56 1.93 -6.96
C ASN A 38 2.31 0.93 -5.82
N GLY A 39 2.35 1.39 -4.53
CA GLY A 39 2.25 0.46 -3.40
C GLY A 39 3.39 -0.55 -3.38
N VAL A 40 3.07 -1.84 -3.24
CA VAL A 40 4.04 -2.93 -3.21
C VAL A 40 4.42 -3.33 -4.62
N ILE A 41 5.72 -3.32 -4.91
CA ILE A 41 6.30 -3.75 -6.18
C ILE A 41 7.48 -4.68 -5.94
N ARG A 42 7.83 -5.50 -6.91
CA ARG A 42 9.10 -6.21 -6.91
C ARG A 42 10.24 -5.23 -7.07
N GLN A 43 11.33 -5.42 -6.33
CA GLN A 43 12.48 -4.51 -6.44
C GLN A 43 13.09 -4.54 -7.86
N ALA A 44 12.99 -5.67 -8.56
CA ALA A 44 13.45 -5.81 -9.95
C ALA A 44 12.70 -4.89 -10.92
N ASP A 45 11.42 -4.59 -10.63
CA ASP A 45 10.57 -3.71 -11.45
C ASP A 45 10.74 -2.22 -11.10
N SER A 46 11.60 -1.92 -10.10
CA SER A 46 11.85 -0.56 -9.65
C SER A 46 12.91 0.11 -10.50
N GLU A 47 12.66 1.32 -10.97
CA GLU A 47 13.68 2.18 -11.61
C GLU A 47 14.81 2.60 -10.65
N LYS A 48 14.63 2.40 -9.35
CA LYS A 48 15.62 2.77 -8.34
C LYS A 48 16.68 1.69 -8.22
N ARG A 49 17.95 2.15 -8.14
CA ARG A 49 19.09 1.27 -7.90
C ARG A 49 18.85 0.40 -6.66
N ASN A 50 19.10 -0.90 -6.79
CA ASN A 50 19.06 -1.82 -5.68
C ASN A 50 20.18 -1.46 -4.69
N ILE A 51 19.79 -0.96 -3.50
CA ILE A 51 20.66 -0.64 -2.36
C ILE A 51 20.43 -1.62 -1.21
N ALA A 52 19.86 -2.79 -1.49
CA ALA A 52 19.65 -3.81 -0.46
C ALA A 52 21.01 -4.32 0.07
N SER A 53 21.07 -4.55 1.38
CA SER A 53 22.20 -5.22 2.00
C SER A 53 22.36 -6.64 1.45
N GLU A 54 23.60 -7.13 1.34
CA GLU A 54 23.89 -8.53 1.03
C GLU A 54 23.35 -9.47 2.11
N ASP A 55 23.44 -9.07 3.38
CA ASP A 55 22.84 -9.81 4.51
C ASP A 55 21.37 -9.41 4.69
N LYS A 56 20.47 -10.32 4.34
CA LYS A 56 19.01 -10.16 4.41
C LYS A 56 18.35 -10.81 5.63
N LYS A 57 19.12 -11.38 6.57
CA LYS A 57 18.60 -12.09 7.76
C LYS A 57 17.68 -11.26 8.64
N ASN A 58 17.80 -9.92 8.58
CA ASN A 58 16.94 -8.99 9.32
C ASN A 58 15.72 -8.49 8.54
N TYR A 59 15.59 -8.90 7.28
CA TYR A 59 14.45 -8.53 6.45
C TYR A 59 13.19 -9.23 6.97
N LYS A 60 12.04 -8.61 6.76
CA LYS A 60 10.74 -9.11 7.21
C LYS A 60 10.02 -9.78 6.06
N MET A 61 9.39 -10.93 6.34
CA MET A 61 8.53 -11.60 5.39
C MET A 61 7.30 -10.77 5.07
N VAL A 62 6.84 -10.89 3.84
CA VAL A 62 5.57 -10.34 3.34
C VAL A 62 4.88 -11.45 2.57
N TYR A 63 3.61 -11.69 2.89
CA TYR A 63 2.77 -12.63 2.14
C TYR A 63 1.67 -11.88 1.39
N GLN A 64 1.10 -12.56 0.41
CA GLN A 64 -0.06 -12.03 -0.31
C GLN A 64 -1.19 -11.67 0.68
N GLY A 65 -1.73 -10.46 0.55
CA GLY A 65 -2.77 -9.92 1.44
C GLY A 65 -2.22 -9.10 2.60
N ASP A 66 -0.93 -9.22 2.96
CA ASP A 66 -0.31 -8.33 3.95
C ASP A 66 -0.31 -6.86 3.47
N VAL A 67 -0.24 -5.96 4.43
CA VAL A 67 -0.19 -4.50 4.17
C VAL A 67 1.13 -3.94 4.69
N PRO A 68 2.24 -4.09 3.93
CA PRO A 68 3.51 -3.47 4.28
C PRO A 68 3.47 -1.97 4.04
N TYR A 69 4.14 -1.21 4.90
CA TYR A 69 4.37 0.21 4.72
C TYR A 69 5.80 0.62 5.10
N ASN A 70 6.30 1.67 4.44
CA ASN A 70 7.57 2.26 4.82
C ASN A 70 7.38 3.12 6.06
N SER A 71 7.93 2.71 7.19
CA SER A 71 7.71 3.38 8.48
C SER A 71 8.19 4.85 8.48
N MET A 72 9.19 5.19 7.67
CA MET A 72 9.70 6.55 7.53
C MET A 72 8.91 7.41 6.53
N ARG A 73 8.08 6.77 5.69
CA ARG A 73 7.33 7.44 4.62
C ARG A 73 5.82 7.16 4.69
N MET A 74 5.33 6.59 5.81
CA MET A 74 3.90 6.32 6.00
C MET A 74 3.06 7.59 5.90
N TRP A 75 3.56 8.69 6.44
CA TRP A 75 2.94 10.01 6.36
C TRP A 75 2.86 10.59 4.94
N GLN A 76 3.58 10.01 3.98
CA GLN A 76 3.51 10.34 2.56
C GLN A 76 2.66 9.32 1.77
N GLY A 77 2.13 8.31 2.42
CA GLY A 77 1.31 7.27 1.79
C GLY A 77 2.12 6.12 1.17
N ALA A 78 3.36 5.88 1.61
CA ALA A 78 4.14 4.70 1.19
C ALA A 78 3.61 3.44 1.87
N VAL A 79 2.47 2.95 1.43
CA VAL A 79 1.75 1.76 1.89
C VAL A 79 1.13 1.04 0.71
N GLY A 80 0.97 -0.28 0.79
CA GLY A 80 0.30 -1.06 -0.23
C GLY A 80 -0.23 -2.38 0.33
N ASN A 81 -1.22 -2.97 -0.34
CA ASN A 81 -1.62 -4.35 -0.11
C ASN A 81 -0.79 -5.24 -1.02
N SER A 82 -0.10 -6.24 -0.48
CA SER A 82 0.80 -7.07 -1.27
C SER A 82 0.04 -8.11 -2.10
N GLU A 83 0.38 -8.19 -3.37
CA GLU A 83 -0.01 -9.28 -4.27
C GLU A 83 1.10 -10.33 -4.40
N TYR A 84 2.25 -10.07 -3.77
CA TYR A 84 3.45 -10.89 -3.84
C TYR A 84 3.80 -11.50 -2.49
N CYS A 85 4.52 -12.64 -2.54
CA CYS A 85 5.27 -13.17 -1.41
C CYS A 85 6.73 -12.79 -1.57
N GLY A 86 7.39 -12.33 -0.50
CA GLY A 86 8.78 -11.90 -0.56
C GLY A 86 9.23 -11.24 0.74
N ILE A 87 10.23 -10.39 0.66
CA ILE A 87 10.83 -9.74 1.82
C ILE A 87 10.93 -8.22 1.63
N VAL A 88 10.85 -7.50 2.75
CA VAL A 88 11.09 -6.05 2.80
C VAL A 88 12.17 -5.72 3.83
N SER A 89 12.88 -4.61 3.60
CA SER A 89 13.90 -4.08 4.51
C SER A 89 13.36 -3.90 5.94
N PRO A 90 14.21 -3.96 6.98
CA PRO A 90 13.82 -3.73 8.37
C PRO A 90 13.16 -2.36 8.65
N ALA A 91 13.38 -1.37 7.76
CA ALA A 91 12.74 -0.06 7.83
C ALA A 91 11.23 -0.09 7.55
N TYR A 92 10.71 -1.19 7.03
CA TYR A 92 9.28 -1.37 6.79
C TYR A 92 8.60 -2.05 7.97
N THR A 93 7.34 -1.75 8.14
CA THR A 93 6.42 -2.49 9.03
C THR A 93 5.44 -3.25 8.16
N VAL A 94 5.16 -4.50 8.52
CA VAL A 94 4.25 -5.38 7.78
C VAL A 94 3.05 -5.68 8.66
N LEU A 95 1.86 -5.36 8.17
CA LEU A 95 0.60 -5.58 8.86
C LEU A 95 -0.10 -6.82 8.30
N ILE A 96 -0.52 -7.71 9.17
CA ILE A 96 -1.37 -8.85 8.86
C ILE A 96 -2.81 -8.43 9.14
N PRO A 97 -3.70 -8.35 8.13
CA PRO A 97 -5.11 -8.10 8.37
C PRO A 97 -5.76 -9.25 9.15
N THR A 98 -6.64 -8.93 10.10
CA THR A 98 -7.52 -9.92 10.73
C THR A 98 -8.72 -10.23 9.81
N GLN A 99 -9.61 -11.13 10.24
CA GLN A 99 -10.83 -11.44 9.48
C GLN A 99 -11.81 -10.23 9.38
N GLU A 100 -11.61 -9.19 10.19
CA GLU A 100 -12.42 -7.97 10.21
C GLU A 100 -11.81 -6.84 9.35
N ALA A 101 -10.69 -7.09 8.68
CA ALA A 101 -9.96 -6.09 7.90
C ALA A 101 -9.70 -6.54 6.47
N ASN A 102 -10.07 -5.70 5.50
CA ASN A 102 -9.68 -5.86 4.11
C ASN A 102 -8.46 -4.99 3.82
N GLY A 103 -7.32 -5.60 3.47
CA GLY A 103 -6.06 -4.89 3.23
C GLY A 103 -6.13 -3.83 2.13
N LYS A 104 -6.87 -4.10 1.04
CA LYS A 104 -7.07 -3.12 -0.06
C LYS A 104 -7.91 -1.92 0.41
N PHE A 105 -8.97 -2.14 1.20
CA PHE A 105 -9.74 -1.06 1.80
C PHE A 105 -8.87 -0.17 2.69
N PHE A 106 -8.06 -0.77 3.56
CA PHE A 106 -7.19 -0.01 4.45
C PHE A 106 -6.06 0.70 3.71
N MET A 107 -5.53 0.13 2.63
CA MET A 107 -4.58 0.81 1.77
C MET A 107 -5.15 2.15 1.26
N GLU A 108 -6.40 2.16 0.78
CA GLU A 108 -7.08 3.37 0.33
C GLU A 108 -7.37 4.34 1.49
N LEU A 109 -7.85 3.82 2.63
CA LEU A 109 -8.09 4.62 3.82
C LEU A 109 -6.82 5.32 4.31
N PHE A 110 -5.69 4.63 4.27
CA PHE A 110 -4.40 5.16 4.73
C PHE A 110 -3.84 6.25 3.80
N LYS A 111 -4.18 6.22 2.51
CA LYS A 111 -3.77 7.25 1.54
C LYS A 111 -4.63 8.52 1.59
N LYS A 112 -5.74 8.53 2.34
CA LYS A 112 -6.55 9.75 2.50
C LYS A 112 -5.76 10.85 3.20
N GLU A 113 -5.95 12.10 2.78
CA GLU A 113 -5.26 13.27 3.33
C GLU A 113 -5.35 13.36 4.86
N ASN A 114 -6.54 13.10 5.42
CA ASN A 114 -6.73 13.12 6.88
C ASN A 114 -5.92 12.02 7.58
N SER A 115 -5.84 10.83 6.99
CA SER A 115 -5.02 9.73 7.52
C SER A 115 -3.54 10.09 7.50
N LEU A 116 -3.06 10.66 6.40
CA LEU A 116 -1.66 11.10 6.26
C LEU A 116 -1.30 12.18 7.30
N LYS A 117 -2.19 13.13 7.57
CA LYS A 117 -2.01 14.13 8.63
C LYS A 117 -1.92 13.50 10.03
N ILE A 118 -2.72 12.46 10.30
CA ILE A 118 -2.64 11.71 11.57
C ILE A 118 -1.30 11.00 11.67
N PHE A 119 -0.87 10.29 10.62
CA PHE A 119 0.41 9.58 10.59
C PHE A 119 1.60 10.53 10.74
N GLN A 120 1.56 11.68 10.07
CA GLN A 120 2.57 12.72 10.21
C GLN A 120 2.71 13.20 11.66
N ARG A 121 1.60 13.53 12.31
CA ARG A 121 1.58 14.04 13.69
C ARG A 121 2.08 13.03 14.71
N LEU A 122 1.85 11.72 14.45
CA LEU A 122 2.24 10.63 15.36
C LEU A 122 3.59 10.00 15.01
N SER A 123 4.20 10.41 13.90
CA SER A 123 5.56 9.99 13.54
C SER A 123 6.58 10.60 14.49
N GLN A 124 7.56 9.80 14.92
CA GLN A 124 8.60 10.21 15.86
C GLN A 124 9.91 10.45 15.11
N GLY A 125 10.62 11.51 15.47
CA GLY A 125 11.92 11.88 14.90
C GLY A 125 12.16 13.40 15.04
N LEU A 126 13.43 13.82 14.98
CA LEU A 126 13.81 15.22 15.11
C LEU A 126 13.51 16.05 13.86
N THR A 127 13.63 15.43 12.69
CA THR A 127 13.40 16.05 11.37
C THR A 127 12.49 15.17 10.52
N SER A 128 11.89 15.73 9.49
CA SER A 128 11.01 14.99 8.56
C SER A 128 11.67 13.76 7.93
N ASP A 129 13.00 13.79 7.75
CA ASP A 129 13.76 12.67 7.17
C ASP A 129 13.98 11.53 8.17
N THR A 130 13.87 11.81 9.47
CA THR A 130 13.99 10.80 10.53
C THR A 130 12.65 10.36 11.12
N TRP A 131 11.55 10.96 10.69
CA TRP A 131 10.22 10.58 11.16
C TRP A 131 9.96 9.11 10.88
N ASN A 132 9.39 8.44 11.89
CA ASN A 132 9.17 7.00 11.85
C ASN A 132 7.87 6.66 12.60
N LEU A 133 6.96 6.00 11.93
CA LEU A 133 5.73 5.47 12.51
C LEU A 133 5.83 3.96 12.63
N LYS A 134 6.17 3.48 13.82
CA LYS A 134 6.26 2.04 14.11
C LYS A 134 4.93 1.46 14.56
N TYR A 135 4.79 0.13 14.47
CA TYR A 135 3.55 -0.57 14.82
C TYR A 135 2.99 -0.26 16.20
N PRO A 136 3.78 -0.16 17.31
CA PRO A 136 3.21 0.15 18.63
C PRO A 136 2.41 1.46 18.65
N VAL A 137 2.87 2.49 17.94
CA VAL A 137 2.17 3.78 17.83
C VAL A 137 1.01 3.65 16.85
N LEU A 138 1.24 3.03 15.69
CA LEU A 138 0.18 2.82 14.68
C LEU A 138 -1.00 2.05 15.25
N SER A 139 -0.76 1.02 16.08
CA SER A 139 -1.79 0.18 16.66
C SER A 139 -2.77 0.92 17.57
N THR A 140 -2.37 2.08 18.12
CA THR A 140 -3.23 2.90 19.00
C THR A 140 -4.10 3.89 18.23
N ILE A 141 -3.88 4.05 16.93
CA ILE A 141 -4.64 4.99 16.10
C ILE A 141 -6.05 4.45 15.86
N GLU A 142 -7.03 5.31 16.01
CA GLU A 142 -8.44 5.00 15.82
C GLU A 142 -8.96 5.53 14.49
N PHE A 143 -9.72 4.69 13.79
CA PHE A 143 -10.45 5.06 12.60
C PHE A 143 -11.91 4.61 12.69
N HIS A 144 -12.80 5.36 12.08
CA HIS A 144 -14.16 4.88 11.81
C HIS A 144 -14.11 3.99 10.59
N ILE A 145 -14.48 2.72 10.76
CA ILE A 145 -14.45 1.71 9.71
C ILE A 145 -15.81 1.01 9.59
N PRO A 146 -16.22 0.64 8.38
CA PRO A 146 -17.43 -0.15 8.17
C PRO A 146 -17.18 -1.63 8.45
N LYS A 147 -18.27 -2.40 8.50
CA LYS A 147 -18.18 -3.87 8.57
C LYS A 147 -17.47 -4.45 7.35
N ILE A 148 -16.87 -5.62 7.50
CA ILE A 148 -16.05 -6.28 6.47
C ILE A 148 -16.73 -6.38 5.10
N ASN A 149 -18.04 -6.63 5.06
CA ASN A 149 -18.79 -6.72 3.81
C ASN A 149 -18.79 -5.40 3.02
N GLU A 150 -18.86 -4.26 3.72
CA GLU A 150 -18.79 -2.95 3.11
C GLU A 150 -17.35 -2.58 2.73
N GLN A 151 -16.37 -2.92 3.56
CA GLN A 151 -14.95 -2.79 3.22
C GLN A 151 -14.63 -3.51 1.90
N ASN A 152 -15.13 -4.75 1.73
CA ASN A 152 -14.95 -5.54 0.52
C ASN A 152 -15.56 -4.86 -0.71
N LYS A 153 -16.77 -4.29 -0.59
CA LYS A 153 -17.41 -3.55 -1.69
C LYS A 153 -16.61 -2.30 -2.07
N ILE A 154 -16.15 -1.54 -1.08
CA ILE A 154 -15.33 -0.34 -1.30
C ILE A 154 -14.00 -0.72 -1.96
N ALA A 155 -13.32 -1.74 -1.45
CA ALA A 155 -12.06 -2.24 -2.01
C ALA A 155 -12.22 -2.69 -3.49
N THR A 156 -13.30 -3.43 -3.79
CA THR A 156 -13.60 -3.87 -5.15
C THR A 156 -13.86 -2.67 -6.07
N TYR A 157 -14.59 -1.67 -5.59
CA TYR A 157 -14.88 -0.46 -6.36
C TYR A 157 -13.60 0.29 -6.75
N PHE A 158 -12.69 0.55 -5.79
CA PHE A 158 -11.40 1.19 -6.07
C PHE A 158 -10.51 0.35 -6.97
N SER A 159 -10.41 -0.97 -6.73
CA SER A 159 -9.64 -1.86 -7.62
C SER A 159 -10.17 -1.85 -9.06
N THR A 160 -11.48 -1.72 -9.25
CA THR A 160 -12.07 -1.61 -10.59
C THR A 160 -11.71 -0.27 -11.24
N LEU A 161 -11.72 0.83 -10.48
CA LEU A 161 -11.28 2.14 -10.98
C LEU A 161 -9.81 2.12 -11.41
N ASP A 162 -8.92 1.55 -10.59
CA ASP A 162 -7.51 1.44 -10.90
C ASP A 162 -7.27 0.63 -12.18
N HIS A 163 -8.01 -0.48 -12.34
CA HIS A 163 -7.96 -1.28 -13.57
C HIS A 163 -8.40 -0.47 -14.80
N LEU A 164 -9.49 0.26 -14.69
CA LEU A 164 -9.97 1.13 -15.79
C LEU A 164 -8.96 2.23 -16.13
N ILE A 165 -8.37 2.87 -15.12
CA ILE A 165 -7.32 3.87 -15.31
C ILE A 165 -6.15 3.26 -16.09
N THR A 166 -5.67 2.08 -15.69
CA THR A 166 -4.58 1.38 -16.36
C THR A 166 -4.90 1.06 -17.82
N LEU A 167 -6.09 0.53 -18.10
CA LEU A 167 -6.53 0.22 -19.47
C LEU A 167 -6.60 1.48 -20.34
N HIS A 168 -7.15 2.58 -19.81
CA HIS A 168 -7.21 3.83 -20.55
C HIS A 168 -5.83 4.43 -20.79
N GLN A 169 -4.91 4.31 -19.84
CA GLN A 169 -3.52 4.74 -20.00
C GLN A 169 -2.84 3.98 -21.15
N GLN A 170 -2.95 2.67 -21.17
CA GLN A 170 -2.42 1.83 -22.26
C GLN A 170 -3.00 2.24 -23.61
N LYS A 171 -4.32 2.41 -23.69
CA LYS A 171 -4.97 2.87 -24.93
C LYS A 171 -4.50 4.23 -25.39
N CYS A 172 -4.27 5.17 -24.47
CA CYS A 172 -3.68 6.48 -24.80
C CYS A 172 -2.27 6.34 -25.38
N ASP A 173 -1.46 5.46 -24.82
CA ASP A 173 -0.08 5.26 -25.28
C ASP A 173 -0.05 4.54 -26.64
N ASP A 174 -0.93 3.57 -26.89
CA ASP A 174 -1.10 2.94 -28.20
C ASP A 174 -1.52 3.96 -29.26
N LEU A 175 -2.47 4.84 -28.96
CA LEU A 175 -2.89 5.89 -29.88
C LEU A 175 -1.78 6.90 -30.16
N LYS A 176 -0.97 7.26 -29.17
CA LYS A 176 0.21 8.13 -29.37
C LYS A 176 1.24 7.46 -30.30
N ASN A 177 1.49 6.15 -30.10
CA ASN A 177 2.40 5.37 -30.94
C ASN A 177 1.88 5.27 -32.37
N LEU A 178 0.58 4.99 -32.55
CA LEU A 178 -0.06 4.98 -33.87
C LEU A 178 0.05 6.36 -34.55
N LYS A 179 -0.26 7.44 -33.84
CA LYS A 179 -0.11 8.79 -34.36
C LYS A 179 1.34 9.07 -34.83
N LYS A 180 2.32 8.68 -34.00
CA LYS A 180 3.75 8.83 -34.36
C LYS A 180 4.11 8.05 -35.63
N TYR A 181 3.65 6.79 -35.71
CA TYR A 181 3.86 5.95 -36.89
C TYR A 181 3.26 6.58 -38.15
N MET A 182 2.01 7.04 -38.10
CA MET A 182 1.35 7.68 -39.24
C MET A 182 2.06 8.98 -39.69
N LEU A 183 2.49 9.82 -38.73
CA LEU A 183 3.26 11.04 -39.05
C LEU A 183 4.56 10.74 -39.74
N GLN A 184 5.22 9.62 -39.42
CA GLN A 184 6.48 9.25 -40.07
C GLN A 184 6.30 8.62 -41.46
N ASN A 185 5.15 8.05 -41.76
CA ASN A 185 4.94 7.25 -42.98
C ASN A 185 3.91 7.85 -43.96
N MET A 186 3.15 8.86 -43.57
CA MET A 186 2.16 9.50 -44.46
C MET A 186 2.66 10.78 -45.13
N PHE A 187 3.69 11.38 -44.60
CA PHE A 187 4.33 12.56 -45.17
C PHE A 187 5.70 12.18 -45.78
N VAL A 188 5.65 11.67 -46.99
CA VAL A 188 6.85 11.35 -47.82
C VAL A 188 7.15 12.49 -48.73
#